data_9c3fe923406514abfe1a1652e6f15a15
#
_entry.id   9c3fe923406514abfe1a1652e6f15a15
#
_cell.length_a   1.000
_cell.length_b   1.000
_cell.length_c   1.000
_cell.angle_alpha   90.00
_cell.angle_beta   90.00
_cell.angle_gamma   90.00
#
_symmetry.space_group_name_H-M   'P 1'
#
loop_
_entity.id
_entity.type
_entity.pdbx_description
1 polymer ?
#
loop_
_entity_poly.entity_id
_entity_poly.type
_entity_poly.pdbx_seq_one_letter_code
_entity_poly.pdbx_strand_id
1 'polypeptide(L)'
;MTYTFEGKNEKEAIENAANQLGLQRDQFDVEILESQKNSLFKKGYVKICVHTLDDKEEKVYGNFEESTKFSGTTNHLPNNEFEEKIVDFIRNVIEKMGYEVKVDVVFREEKKIGIKLDSPSSSILIGRKGKNLDALQLLANIYAGRLGSEDIRIVLDVENYRIRREESIVRLAYTTADKVHQSHKSILLEPMNPFERRLIHTTLNDIPDIETKSEGEGLYKQVRVIYKGLF
;
A
#
# COMPACT_ATOMS: atom_id res chain seq x y z
N MET A 1 -7.91 -7.44 -6.79
CA MET A 1 -8.61 -7.77 -8.08
C MET A 1 -9.11 -6.49 -8.72
N THR A 2 -9.34 -6.50 -10.04
CA THR A 2 -9.75 -5.31 -10.80
C THR A 2 -11.12 -5.55 -11.44
N TYR A 3 -12.06 -4.65 -11.19
CA TYR A 3 -13.44 -4.74 -11.72
C TYR A 3 -13.80 -3.45 -12.44
N THR A 4 -14.72 -3.53 -13.40
CA THR A 4 -15.17 -2.37 -14.17
C THR A 4 -16.66 -2.14 -13.96
N PHE A 5 -17.04 -0.90 -13.65
CA PHE A 5 -18.42 -0.50 -13.42
C PHE A 5 -18.78 0.74 -14.25
N GLU A 6 -20.05 0.89 -14.57
CA GLU A 6 -20.57 2.03 -15.30
C GLU A 6 -21.73 2.69 -14.53
N GLY A 7 -21.86 4.00 -14.69
CA GLY A 7 -22.95 4.79 -14.13
C GLY A 7 -23.18 6.05 -14.96
N LYS A 8 -24.32 6.73 -14.76
CA LYS A 8 -24.62 8.01 -15.45
C LYS A 8 -23.70 9.15 -15.03
N ASN A 9 -23.09 9.00 -13.87
CA ASN A 9 -22.07 9.89 -13.32
C ASN A 9 -21.13 9.09 -12.41
N GLU A 10 -20.02 9.72 -11.99
CA GLU A 10 -19.01 9.09 -11.13
C GLU A 10 -19.60 8.53 -9.83
N LYS A 11 -20.50 9.28 -9.19
CA LYS A 11 -21.12 8.86 -7.94
C LYS A 11 -21.98 7.61 -8.10
N GLU A 12 -22.79 7.53 -9.15
CA GLU A 12 -23.61 6.34 -9.44
C GLU A 12 -22.74 5.14 -9.82
N ALA A 13 -21.65 5.33 -10.56
CA ALA A 13 -20.72 4.26 -10.89
C ALA A 13 -20.03 3.70 -9.62
N ILE A 14 -19.66 4.56 -8.68
CA ILE A 14 -19.08 4.17 -7.39
C ILE A 14 -20.11 3.45 -6.51
N GLU A 15 -21.34 3.93 -6.44
CA GLU A 15 -22.42 3.27 -5.68
C GLU A 15 -22.74 1.88 -6.27
N ASN A 16 -22.76 1.75 -7.59
CA ASN A 16 -22.93 0.46 -8.27
C ASN A 16 -21.79 -0.51 -7.91
N ALA A 17 -20.55 -0.03 -7.89
CA ALA A 17 -19.40 -0.82 -7.50
C ALA A 17 -19.51 -1.28 -6.05
N ALA A 18 -19.78 -0.36 -5.11
CA ALA A 18 -19.94 -0.65 -3.70
C ALA A 18 -21.03 -1.70 -3.42
N ASN A 19 -22.20 -1.55 -4.08
CA ASN A 19 -23.32 -2.47 -3.92
C ASN A 19 -23.04 -3.87 -4.51
N GLN A 20 -22.37 -3.96 -5.65
CA GLN A 20 -22.09 -5.25 -6.29
C GLN A 20 -20.94 -6.00 -5.64
N LEU A 21 -19.95 -5.29 -5.10
CA LEU A 21 -18.82 -5.89 -4.42
C LEU A 21 -19.09 -6.13 -2.92
N GLY A 22 -20.16 -5.53 -2.36
CA GLY A 22 -20.46 -5.59 -0.92
C GLY A 22 -19.42 -4.86 -0.07
N LEU A 23 -18.72 -3.88 -0.65
CA LEU A 23 -17.64 -3.12 -0.03
C LEU A 23 -18.06 -1.69 0.27
N GLN A 24 -17.53 -1.11 1.33
CA GLN A 24 -17.67 0.33 1.59
C GLN A 24 -16.76 1.14 0.67
N ARG A 25 -17.06 2.43 0.50
CA ARG A 25 -16.35 3.32 -0.42
C ARG A 25 -14.85 3.44 -0.12
N ASP A 26 -14.46 3.30 1.11
CA ASP A 26 -13.08 3.35 1.62
C ASP A 26 -12.30 2.04 1.42
N GLN A 27 -12.99 0.96 1.04
CA GLN A 27 -12.40 -0.37 0.85
C GLN A 27 -11.91 -0.64 -0.58
N PHE A 28 -12.05 0.31 -1.49
CA PHE A 28 -11.56 0.17 -2.86
C PHE A 28 -11.13 1.50 -3.48
N ASP A 29 -10.17 1.42 -4.38
CA ASP A 29 -9.70 2.55 -5.18
C ASP A 29 -10.43 2.60 -6.52
N VAL A 30 -10.67 3.81 -7.02
CA VAL A 30 -11.43 4.04 -8.27
C VAL A 30 -10.59 4.83 -9.25
N GLU A 31 -10.49 4.32 -10.46
CA GLU A 31 -9.90 5.01 -11.61
C GLU A 31 -10.96 5.23 -12.68
N ILE A 32 -11.09 6.46 -13.18
CA ILE A 32 -12.02 6.76 -14.27
C ILE A 32 -11.35 6.36 -15.59
N LEU A 33 -11.91 5.33 -16.26
CA LEU A 33 -11.42 4.90 -17.56
C LEU A 33 -11.95 5.78 -18.68
N GLU A 34 -13.26 6.07 -18.65
CA GLU A 34 -13.94 6.88 -19.67
C GLU A 34 -15.01 7.74 -19.03
N SER A 35 -15.16 8.96 -19.51
CA SER A 35 -16.25 9.83 -19.12
C SER A 35 -16.82 10.56 -20.35
N GLN A 36 -18.11 10.42 -20.58
CA GLN A 36 -18.83 11.14 -21.61
C GLN A 36 -19.87 12.07 -20.98
N LYS A 37 -19.77 13.38 -21.22
CA LYS A 37 -20.74 14.35 -20.74
C LYS A 37 -22.05 14.23 -21.50
N ASN A 38 -23.17 14.53 -20.84
CA ASN A 38 -24.49 14.62 -21.47
C ASN A 38 -24.46 15.62 -22.63
N SER A 39 -24.90 15.19 -23.80
CA SER A 39 -25.14 16.02 -24.97
C SER A 39 -26.60 15.88 -25.42
N LEU A 40 -27.13 16.84 -26.20
CA LEU A 40 -28.52 16.86 -26.68
C LEU A 40 -29.01 15.58 -27.36
N PHE A 41 -28.08 14.71 -27.83
CA PHE A 41 -28.39 13.47 -28.54
C PHE A 41 -27.74 12.21 -27.94
N LYS A 42 -26.95 12.30 -26.83
CA LYS A 42 -26.36 11.14 -26.21
C LYS A 42 -26.38 11.27 -24.67
N LYS A 43 -26.84 10.22 -23.99
CA LYS A 43 -26.75 10.12 -22.53
C LYS A 43 -25.29 10.00 -22.12
N GLY A 44 -24.85 10.82 -21.16
CA GLY A 44 -23.52 10.70 -20.58
C GLY A 44 -23.41 9.44 -19.75
N TYR A 45 -22.21 8.90 -19.71
CA TYR A 45 -21.85 7.79 -18.83
C TYR A 45 -20.44 7.99 -18.30
N VAL A 46 -20.16 7.36 -17.18
CA VAL A 46 -18.82 7.27 -16.58
C VAL A 46 -18.51 5.80 -16.36
N LYS A 47 -17.40 5.36 -16.89
CA LYS A 47 -16.88 4.02 -16.70
C LYS A 47 -15.69 4.10 -15.76
N ILE A 48 -15.76 3.36 -14.66
CA ILE A 48 -14.72 3.32 -13.65
C ILE A 48 -14.09 1.93 -13.58
N CYS A 49 -12.81 1.92 -13.27
CA CYS A 49 -12.07 0.74 -12.85
C CYS A 49 -11.96 0.76 -11.33
N VAL A 50 -12.38 -0.31 -10.68
CA VAL A 50 -12.31 -0.47 -9.24
C VAL A 50 -11.20 -1.45 -8.92
N HIS A 51 -10.23 -1.00 -8.15
CA HIS A 51 -9.19 -1.83 -7.58
C HIS A 51 -9.58 -2.16 -6.14
N THR A 52 -10.09 -3.37 -5.93
CA THR A 52 -10.29 -3.84 -4.56
C THR A 52 -8.92 -4.05 -3.92
N LEU A 53 -8.71 -3.38 -2.82
CA LEU A 53 -7.60 -3.71 -1.94
C LEU A 53 -7.92 -5.09 -1.39
N ASP A 54 -7.15 -6.09 -1.80
CA ASP A 54 -7.28 -7.41 -1.19
C ASP A 54 -7.05 -7.24 0.31
N ASP A 55 -7.96 -7.73 1.15
CA ASP A 55 -7.77 -7.81 2.62
C ASP A 55 -6.45 -8.49 3.00
N LYS A 56 -5.84 -9.17 2.03
CA LYS A 56 -4.51 -9.74 2.10
C LYS A 56 -3.39 -8.72 2.20
N GLU A 57 -3.56 -7.48 1.67
CA GLU A 57 -2.52 -6.45 1.77
C GLU A 57 -2.53 -5.77 3.14
N GLU A 58 -3.68 -5.59 3.77
CA GLU A 58 -3.76 -4.98 5.11
C GLU A 58 -3.08 -5.82 6.20
N LYS A 59 -3.22 -7.15 6.13
CA LYS A 59 -2.60 -8.07 7.11
C LYS A 59 -1.09 -8.22 6.93
N VAL A 60 -0.52 -7.79 5.78
CA VAL A 60 0.91 -7.97 5.49
C VAL A 60 1.77 -7.06 6.36
N TYR A 61 1.32 -5.84 6.64
CA TYR A 61 2.12 -4.87 7.37
C TYR A 61 1.93 -4.95 8.89
N GLY A 62 0.72 -5.28 9.38
CA GLY A 62 0.44 -5.43 10.82
C GLY A 62 1.14 -6.62 11.50
N ASN A 63 1.46 -7.67 10.75
CA ASN A 63 2.06 -8.89 11.32
C ASN A 63 3.56 -8.77 11.62
N PHE A 64 4.24 -7.73 11.13
CA PHE A 64 5.66 -7.53 11.42
C PHE A 64 5.89 -7.14 12.89
N GLU A 65 4.95 -6.43 13.53
CA GLU A 65 5.00 -6.11 14.96
C GLU A 65 4.75 -7.32 15.86
N GLU A 66 3.78 -8.17 15.50
CA GLU A 66 3.48 -9.37 16.30
C GLU A 66 4.60 -10.40 16.23
N SER A 67 5.25 -10.55 15.08
CA SER A 67 6.36 -11.49 14.91
C SER A 67 7.65 -11.04 15.58
N THR A 68 7.88 -9.74 15.77
CA THR A 68 9.04 -9.24 16.55
C THR A 68 8.86 -9.41 18.06
N LYS A 69 7.62 -9.58 18.55
CA LYS A 69 7.30 -9.91 19.96
C LYS A 69 7.38 -11.42 20.26
N PHE A 70 7.47 -12.25 19.24
CA PHE A 70 7.66 -13.70 19.43
C PHE A 70 9.13 -13.99 19.78
N SER A 71 9.45 -13.91 21.05
CA SER A 71 10.69 -14.40 21.66
C SER A 71 10.65 -15.94 21.81
N GLY A 72 10.29 -16.63 20.77
CA GLY A 72 10.54 -18.05 20.64
C GLY A 72 11.84 -18.22 19.85
N THR A 73 12.65 -19.19 20.16
CA THR A 73 13.83 -19.63 19.42
C THR A 73 13.45 -19.96 17.96
N THR A 74 13.18 -18.95 17.17
CA THR A 74 12.94 -19.08 15.74
C THR A 74 14.29 -19.27 15.08
N ASN A 75 14.45 -20.44 14.46
CA ASN A 75 15.56 -20.67 13.56
C ASN A 75 15.46 -19.65 12.42
N HIS A 76 16.32 -18.62 12.44
CA HIS A 76 16.37 -17.58 11.40
C HIS A 76 16.96 -18.08 10.08
N LEU A 77 17.42 -19.34 10.05
CA LEU A 77 17.90 -19.99 8.84
C LEU A 77 16.74 -20.52 8.00
N PRO A 78 16.92 -20.67 6.69
CA PRO A 78 15.97 -21.35 5.82
C PRO A 78 15.69 -22.78 6.32
N ASN A 79 14.42 -23.22 6.26
CA ASN A 79 14.01 -24.54 6.72
C ASN A 79 13.86 -25.56 5.58
N ASN A 80 13.84 -25.09 4.33
CA ASN A 80 13.66 -25.91 3.15
C ASN A 80 14.31 -25.28 1.91
N GLU A 81 14.43 -26.05 0.85
CA GLU A 81 15.05 -25.64 -0.42
C GLU A 81 14.39 -24.42 -1.06
N PHE A 82 13.07 -24.25 -0.88
CA PHE A 82 12.34 -23.06 -1.38
C PHE A 82 12.82 -21.78 -0.68
N GLU A 83 12.90 -21.82 0.66
CA GLU A 83 13.38 -20.67 1.45
C GLU A 83 14.85 -20.37 1.15
N GLU A 84 15.70 -21.40 1.00
CA GLU A 84 17.11 -21.23 0.62
C GLU A 84 17.23 -20.48 -0.72
N LYS A 85 16.46 -20.91 -1.74
CA LYS A 85 16.45 -20.25 -3.05
C LYS A 85 15.97 -18.78 -2.98
N ILE A 86 14.97 -18.50 -2.14
CA ILE A 86 14.47 -17.13 -1.96
C ILE A 86 15.53 -16.26 -1.25
N VAL A 87 16.12 -16.76 -0.17
CA VAL A 87 17.17 -16.05 0.57
C VAL A 87 18.37 -15.76 -0.31
N ASP A 88 18.83 -16.76 -1.06
CA ASP A 88 19.96 -16.62 -1.99
C ASP A 88 19.64 -15.66 -3.15
N PHE A 89 18.41 -15.72 -3.69
CA PHE A 89 17.98 -14.78 -4.71
C PHE A 89 18.05 -13.34 -4.22
N ILE A 90 17.47 -13.06 -3.04
CA ILE A 90 17.44 -11.71 -2.45
C ILE A 90 18.87 -11.24 -2.18
N ARG A 91 19.71 -12.08 -1.56
CA ARG A 91 21.11 -11.78 -1.29
C ARG A 91 21.86 -11.43 -2.59
N ASN A 92 21.77 -12.28 -3.60
CA ASN A 92 22.43 -12.09 -4.89
C ASN A 92 21.98 -10.80 -5.59
N VAL A 93 20.70 -10.44 -5.51
CA VAL A 93 20.20 -9.17 -6.09
C VAL A 93 20.87 -7.99 -5.40
N ILE A 94 20.91 -7.97 -4.08
CA ILE A 94 21.48 -6.86 -3.30
C ILE A 94 22.99 -6.77 -3.47
N GLU A 95 23.70 -7.91 -3.49
CA GLU A 95 25.14 -7.96 -3.74
C GLU A 95 25.49 -7.46 -5.17
N LYS A 96 24.66 -7.80 -6.18
CA LYS A 96 24.81 -7.26 -7.54
C LYS A 96 24.51 -5.76 -7.61
N MET A 97 23.75 -5.20 -6.69
CA MET A 97 23.60 -3.76 -6.53
C MET A 97 24.82 -3.10 -5.85
N GLY A 98 25.78 -3.90 -5.37
CA GLY A 98 27.03 -3.45 -4.74
C GLY A 98 26.92 -3.27 -3.23
N TYR A 99 25.94 -3.89 -2.55
CA TYR A 99 25.73 -3.75 -1.11
C TYR A 99 25.80 -5.08 -0.39
N GLU A 100 26.40 -5.07 0.81
CA GLU A 100 26.40 -6.21 1.71
C GLU A 100 25.04 -6.31 2.43
N VAL A 101 24.56 -7.54 2.61
CA VAL A 101 23.31 -7.80 3.31
C VAL A 101 23.34 -9.14 4.02
N LYS A 102 22.81 -9.17 5.24
CA LYS A 102 22.39 -10.38 5.94
C LYS A 102 20.89 -10.56 5.73
N VAL A 103 20.49 -11.77 5.36
CA VAL A 103 19.09 -12.11 5.04
C VAL A 103 18.64 -13.18 6.02
N ASP A 104 17.72 -12.83 6.92
CA ASP A 104 17.20 -13.70 7.97
C ASP A 104 15.70 -13.95 7.77
N VAL A 105 15.27 -15.21 7.88
CA VAL A 105 13.82 -15.55 7.87
C VAL A 105 13.30 -15.36 9.31
N VAL A 106 12.37 -14.41 9.49
CA VAL A 106 11.93 -13.99 10.83
C VAL A 106 10.57 -14.56 11.24
N PHE A 107 9.70 -14.86 10.29
CA PHE A 107 8.44 -15.56 10.58
C PHE A 107 7.97 -16.41 9.39
N ARG A 108 7.15 -17.40 9.71
CA ARG A 108 6.51 -18.30 8.76
C ARG A 108 5.05 -18.47 9.13
N GLU A 109 4.19 -18.14 8.22
CA GLU A 109 2.75 -18.40 8.27
C GLU A 109 2.37 -19.30 7.09
N GLU A 110 1.17 -19.86 7.10
CA GLU A 110 0.70 -20.80 6.06
C GLU A 110 0.91 -20.27 4.62
N LYS A 111 0.70 -18.96 4.42
CA LYS A 111 0.81 -18.30 3.11
C LYS A 111 1.77 -17.12 3.07
N LYS A 112 2.61 -16.94 4.10
CA LYS A 112 3.54 -15.82 4.19
C LYS A 112 4.85 -16.22 4.82
N ILE A 113 5.93 -15.67 4.28
CA ILE A 113 7.27 -15.79 4.84
C ILE A 113 7.82 -14.37 5.02
N GLY A 114 8.15 -14.01 6.26
CA GLY A 114 8.77 -12.74 6.60
C GLY A 114 10.29 -12.85 6.58
N ILE A 115 10.93 -11.97 5.84
CA ILE A 115 12.38 -11.90 5.69
C ILE A 115 12.87 -10.52 6.11
N LYS A 116 13.81 -10.51 7.05
CA LYS A 116 14.48 -9.31 7.51
C LYS A 116 15.81 -9.16 6.77
N LEU A 117 16.06 -7.94 6.30
CA LEU A 117 17.31 -7.54 5.68
C LEU A 117 18.09 -6.66 6.69
N ASP A 118 19.34 -7.03 6.95
CA ASP A 118 20.25 -6.26 7.77
C ASP A 118 21.47 -5.86 6.93
N SER A 119 21.72 -4.57 6.81
CA SER A 119 22.76 -4.02 5.93
C SER A 119 23.28 -2.69 6.44
N PRO A 120 24.59 -2.42 6.35
CA PRO A 120 25.13 -1.09 6.58
C PRO A 120 24.55 -0.01 5.66
N SER A 121 24.00 -0.44 4.51
CA SER A 121 23.38 0.41 3.50
C SER A 121 21.84 0.37 3.56
N SER A 122 21.25 0.19 4.75
CA SER A 122 19.79 0.06 4.97
C SER A 122 18.97 1.18 4.30
N SER A 123 19.45 2.42 4.37
CA SER A 123 18.80 3.57 3.75
C SER A 123 18.66 3.45 2.22
N ILE A 124 19.61 2.79 1.56
CA ILE A 124 19.59 2.54 0.12
C ILE A 124 18.64 1.38 -0.20
N LEU A 125 18.66 0.32 0.60
CA LEU A 125 17.74 -0.82 0.44
C LEU A 125 16.28 -0.39 0.64
N ILE A 126 16.02 0.52 1.56
CA ILE A 126 14.70 1.14 1.75
C ILE A 126 14.38 2.05 0.55
N GLY A 127 15.31 2.93 0.19
CA GLY A 127 15.13 3.94 -0.84
C GLY A 127 14.15 5.05 -0.44
N ARG A 128 13.88 5.95 -1.37
CA ARG A 128 12.99 7.09 -1.12
C ARG A 128 11.56 6.59 -0.85
N LYS A 129 11.08 6.77 0.38
CA LYS A 129 9.73 6.34 0.83
C LYS A 129 9.47 4.84 0.66
N GLY A 130 10.48 4.00 0.82
CA GLY A 130 10.35 2.55 0.72
C GLY A 130 10.29 1.97 -0.69
N LYS A 131 10.52 2.78 -1.74
CA LYS A 131 10.36 2.33 -3.14
C LYS A 131 11.31 1.19 -3.52
N ASN A 132 12.54 1.20 -3.05
CA ASN A 132 13.49 0.13 -3.34
C ASN A 132 13.09 -1.15 -2.60
N LEU A 133 12.65 -1.03 -1.34
CA LEU A 133 12.15 -2.15 -0.56
C LEU A 133 10.91 -2.79 -1.21
N ASP A 134 9.98 -1.98 -1.69
CA ASP A 134 8.79 -2.46 -2.42
C ASP A 134 9.18 -3.16 -3.74
N ALA A 135 10.17 -2.63 -4.46
CA ALA A 135 10.68 -3.26 -5.67
C ALA A 135 11.38 -4.61 -5.39
N LEU A 136 12.21 -4.68 -4.34
CA LEU A 136 12.85 -5.93 -3.91
C LEU A 136 11.80 -6.96 -3.50
N GLN A 137 10.78 -6.55 -2.75
CA GLN A 137 9.67 -7.44 -2.36
C GLN A 137 8.91 -7.96 -3.59
N LEU A 138 8.64 -7.10 -4.58
CA LEU A 138 7.99 -7.51 -5.82
C LEU A 138 8.83 -8.56 -6.56
N LEU A 139 10.13 -8.35 -6.69
CA LEU A 139 11.04 -9.31 -7.33
C LEU A 139 11.07 -10.64 -6.57
N ALA A 140 11.11 -10.61 -5.23
CA ALA A 140 11.07 -11.81 -4.41
C ALA A 140 9.76 -12.61 -4.60
N ASN A 141 8.61 -11.93 -4.69
CA ASN A 141 7.32 -12.57 -4.93
C ASN A 141 7.22 -13.16 -6.34
N ILE A 142 7.72 -12.46 -7.37
CA ILE A 142 7.77 -12.99 -8.74
C ILE A 142 8.66 -14.25 -8.79
N TYR A 143 9.79 -14.24 -8.09
CA TYR A 143 10.68 -15.39 -8.04
C TYR A 143 10.06 -16.56 -7.28
N ALA A 144 9.36 -16.32 -6.17
CA ALA A 144 8.60 -17.32 -5.43
C ALA A 144 7.55 -18.02 -6.33
N GLY A 145 6.79 -17.24 -7.11
CA GLY A 145 5.85 -17.78 -8.09
C GLY A 145 6.53 -18.68 -9.15
N ARG A 146 7.71 -18.30 -9.64
CA ARG A 146 8.48 -19.14 -10.59
C ARG A 146 8.99 -20.45 -9.99
N LEU A 147 9.16 -20.51 -8.68
CA LEU A 147 9.50 -21.74 -7.95
C LEU A 147 8.27 -22.66 -7.71
N GLY A 148 7.09 -22.29 -8.21
CA GLY A 148 5.85 -23.05 -8.08
C GLY A 148 5.07 -22.78 -6.78
N SER A 149 5.37 -21.72 -6.08
CA SER A 149 4.71 -21.34 -4.82
C SER A 149 3.95 -20.00 -4.97
N GLU A 150 2.98 -19.98 -5.89
CA GLU A 150 2.15 -18.79 -6.17
C GLU A 150 1.31 -18.34 -4.97
N ASP A 151 0.98 -19.26 -4.08
CA ASP A 151 0.20 -19.00 -2.86
C ASP A 151 1.03 -18.41 -1.71
N ILE A 152 2.36 -18.50 -1.78
CA ILE A 152 3.24 -18.02 -0.71
C ILE A 152 3.67 -16.59 -1.02
N ARG A 153 3.41 -15.70 -0.08
CA ARG A 153 3.80 -14.29 -0.15
C ARG A 153 5.07 -14.03 0.64
N ILE A 154 6.06 -13.46 -0.01
CA ILE A 154 7.29 -13.01 0.63
C ILE A 154 7.11 -11.58 1.11
N VAL A 155 7.40 -11.33 2.38
CA VAL A 155 7.36 -9.99 3.00
C VAL A 155 8.77 -9.61 3.40
N LEU A 156 9.28 -8.51 2.83
CA LEU A 156 10.61 -7.98 3.17
C LEU A 156 10.49 -6.79 4.10
N ASP A 157 11.40 -6.71 5.08
CA ASP A 157 11.57 -5.50 5.88
C ASP A 157 13.05 -5.21 6.18
N VAL A 158 13.34 -3.94 6.40
CA VAL A 158 14.64 -3.40 6.76
C VAL A 158 14.46 -2.51 8.00
N GLU A 159 15.04 -2.90 9.14
CA GLU A 159 15.02 -2.10 10.37
C GLU A 159 13.62 -1.66 10.86
N ASN A 160 12.60 -2.48 10.68
CA ASN A 160 11.21 -2.14 10.97
C ASN A 160 10.75 -0.85 10.25
N TYR A 161 11.24 -0.62 9.03
CA TYR A 161 10.93 0.58 8.26
C TYR A 161 9.44 0.76 8.04
N ARG A 162 8.71 -0.31 7.75
CA ARG A 162 7.28 -0.23 7.45
C ARG A 162 6.48 0.36 8.60
N ILE A 163 6.72 -0.08 9.83
CA ILE A 163 6.07 0.44 11.05
C ILE A 163 6.42 1.91 11.25
N ARG A 164 7.71 2.25 11.20
CA ARG A 164 8.17 3.64 11.35
C ARG A 164 7.58 4.56 10.26
N ARG A 165 7.41 4.03 9.07
CA ARG A 165 6.80 4.77 7.94
C ARG A 165 5.33 5.02 8.16
N GLU A 166 4.59 4.02 8.62
CA GLU A 166 3.17 4.11 8.98
C GLU A 166 2.95 5.16 10.07
N GLU A 167 3.69 5.10 11.18
CA GLU A 167 3.65 6.12 12.24
C GLU A 167 3.96 7.52 11.71
N SER A 168 4.94 7.64 10.81
CA SER A 168 5.29 8.91 10.18
C SER A 168 4.15 9.48 9.33
N ILE A 169 3.41 8.61 8.62
CA ILE A 169 2.25 9.01 7.81
C ILE A 169 1.08 9.44 8.67
N VAL A 170 0.78 8.70 9.74
CA VAL A 170 -0.25 9.08 10.72
C VAL A 170 0.06 10.46 11.32
N ARG A 171 1.30 10.68 11.72
CA ARG A 171 1.75 11.98 12.25
C ARG A 171 1.65 13.10 11.20
N LEU A 172 2.01 12.81 9.95
CA LEU A 172 1.85 13.74 8.84
C LEU A 172 0.37 14.10 8.61
N ALA A 173 -0.53 13.13 8.69
CA ALA A 173 -1.96 13.33 8.52
C ALA A 173 -2.50 14.32 9.58
N TYR A 174 -2.28 14.07 10.86
CA TYR A 174 -2.71 14.98 11.93
C TYR A 174 -2.11 16.37 11.81
N THR A 175 -0.79 16.48 11.60
CA THR A 175 -0.12 17.78 11.42
C THR A 175 -0.68 18.55 10.22
N THR A 176 -1.08 17.86 9.16
CA THR A 176 -1.67 18.49 7.99
C THR A 176 -3.10 18.93 8.27
N ALA A 177 -3.91 18.12 8.96
CA ALA A 177 -5.26 18.49 9.38
C ALA A 177 -5.24 19.75 10.24
N ASP A 178 -4.36 19.85 11.22
CA ASP A 178 -4.19 21.05 12.07
C ASP A 178 -3.88 22.30 11.23
N LYS A 179 -2.96 22.19 10.27
CA LYS A 179 -2.62 23.30 9.36
C LYS A 179 -3.81 23.70 8.49
N VAL A 180 -4.57 22.74 7.99
CA VAL A 180 -5.77 22.99 7.19
C VAL A 180 -6.85 23.66 8.04
N HIS A 181 -7.05 23.23 9.27
CA HIS A 181 -7.96 23.86 10.24
C HIS A 181 -7.58 25.33 10.53
N GLN A 182 -6.31 25.58 10.77
CA GLN A 182 -5.83 26.95 11.07
C GLN A 182 -5.89 27.89 9.86
N SER A 183 -5.57 27.39 8.68
CA SER A 183 -5.44 28.22 7.47
C SER A 183 -6.70 28.29 6.64
N HIS A 184 -7.66 27.35 6.84
CA HIS A 184 -8.82 27.10 5.99
C HIS A 184 -8.48 26.87 4.51
N LYS A 185 -7.23 26.48 4.23
CA LYS A 185 -6.73 26.21 2.87
C LYS A 185 -6.43 24.74 2.71
N SER A 186 -6.81 24.17 1.56
CA SER A 186 -6.45 22.80 1.24
C SER A 186 -4.95 22.61 1.08
N ILE A 187 -4.43 21.47 1.53
CA ILE A 187 -3.04 21.09 1.37
C ILE A 187 -2.98 19.80 0.56
N LEU A 188 -2.14 19.80 -0.48
CA LEU A 188 -1.86 18.61 -1.29
C LEU A 188 -0.60 17.96 -0.77
N LEU A 189 -0.71 16.71 -0.37
CA LEU A 189 0.42 15.90 0.11
C LEU A 189 1.26 15.38 -1.06
N GLU A 190 2.43 14.88 -0.76
CA GLU A 190 3.29 14.27 -1.77
C GLU A 190 2.72 12.94 -2.28
N PRO A 191 3.10 12.50 -3.50
CA PRO A 191 2.68 11.21 -4.04
C PRO A 191 3.08 10.05 -3.13
N MET A 192 2.14 9.14 -2.92
CA MET A 192 2.29 7.96 -2.07
C MET A 192 1.54 6.75 -2.63
N ASN A 193 1.86 5.56 -2.16
CA ASN A 193 1.24 4.33 -2.59
C ASN A 193 -0.23 4.21 -2.11
N PRO A 194 -1.05 3.28 -2.63
CA PRO A 194 -2.46 3.13 -2.25
C PRO A 194 -2.68 2.91 -0.76
N PHE A 195 -1.84 2.08 -0.12
CA PHE A 195 -1.92 1.80 1.32
C PHE A 195 -1.69 3.07 2.16
N GLU A 196 -0.64 3.84 1.86
CA GLU A 196 -0.35 5.10 2.54
C GLU A 196 -1.50 6.12 2.39
N ARG A 197 -2.12 6.19 1.20
CA ARG A 197 -3.26 7.08 0.96
C ARG A 197 -4.49 6.65 1.77
N ARG A 198 -4.77 5.35 1.82
CA ARG A 198 -5.85 4.82 2.65
C ARG A 198 -5.61 5.14 4.13
N LEU A 199 -4.40 4.94 4.62
CA LEU A 199 -4.04 5.25 6.00
C LEU A 199 -4.36 6.71 6.35
N ILE A 200 -4.04 7.67 5.46
CA ILE A 200 -4.41 9.07 5.66
C ILE A 200 -5.92 9.26 5.66
N HIS A 201 -6.65 8.64 4.72
CA HIS A 201 -8.10 8.74 4.65
C HIS A 201 -8.75 8.21 5.93
N THR A 202 -8.35 7.03 6.40
CA THR A 202 -8.88 6.44 7.65
C THR A 202 -8.50 7.24 8.89
N THR A 203 -7.26 7.72 8.99
CA THR A 203 -6.80 8.55 10.11
C THR A 203 -7.57 9.85 10.23
N LEU A 204 -7.98 10.46 9.12
CA LEU A 204 -8.65 11.77 9.11
C LEU A 204 -10.17 11.68 8.95
N ASN A 205 -10.74 10.49 8.79
CA ASN A 205 -12.17 10.30 8.53
C ASN A 205 -13.06 10.89 9.63
N ASP A 206 -12.65 10.75 10.88
CA ASP A 206 -13.43 11.16 12.05
C ASP A 206 -13.08 12.59 12.54
N ILE A 207 -12.23 13.31 11.82
CA ILE A 207 -11.88 14.68 12.18
C ILE A 207 -12.95 15.64 11.62
N PRO A 208 -13.66 16.40 12.50
CA PRO A 208 -14.65 17.37 12.07
C PRO A 208 -14.04 18.40 11.09
N ASP A 209 -14.82 18.81 10.10
CA ASP A 209 -14.47 19.84 9.12
C ASP A 209 -13.26 19.52 8.23
N ILE A 210 -12.78 18.27 8.24
CA ILE A 210 -11.73 17.80 7.30
C ILE A 210 -12.33 16.83 6.31
N GLU A 211 -11.97 17.00 5.05
CA GLU A 211 -12.23 16.07 3.95
C GLU A 211 -10.91 15.70 3.28
N THR A 212 -10.82 14.46 2.82
CA THR A 212 -9.65 13.99 2.10
C THR A 212 -10.02 13.44 0.73
N LYS A 213 -9.24 13.79 -0.30
CA LYS A 213 -9.47 13.34 -1.67
C LYS A 213 -8.16 12.89 -2.31
N SER A 214 -8.15 11.71 -2.93
CA SER A 214 -7.01 11.26 -3.73
C SER A 214 -7.06 11.89 -5.13
N GLU A 215 -5.93 12.46 -5.58
CA GLU A 215 -5.79 13.14 -6.87
C GLU A 215 -4.56 12.64 -7.62
N GLY A 216 -4.63 12.63 -8.97
CA GLY A 216 -3.55 12.21 -9.85
C GLY A 216 -3.86 10.90 -10.58
N GLU A 217 -2.87 10.38 -11.28
CA GLU A 217 -2.96 9.18 -12.11
C GLU A 217 -1.95 8.12 -11.68
N GLY A 218 -2.20 6.86 -12.05
CA GLY A 218 -1.31 5.73 -11.76
C GLY A 218 -1.32 5.30 -10.28
N LEU A 219 -0.32 4.50 -9.91
CA LEU A 219 -0.19 3.93 -8.57
C LEU A 219 0.14 4.96 -7.48
N TYR A 220 0.96 5.96 -7.81
CA TYR A 220 1.43 6.97 -6.85
C TYR A 220 0.63 8.27 -7.01
N LYS A 221 -0.59 8.27 -6.47
CA LYS A 221 -1.46 9.46 -6.39
C LYS A 221 -1.13 10.28 -5.14
N GLN A 222 -1.66 11.50 -5.09
CA GLN A 222 -1.54 12.42 -3.96
C GLN A 222 -2.84 12.46 -3.16
N VAL A 223 -2.77 12.77 -1.87
CA VAL A 223 -3.96 13.07 -1.05
C VAL A 223 -4.04 14.57 -0.84
N ARG A 224 -5.19 15.15 -1.17
CA ARG A 224 -5.55 16.53 -0.80
C ARG A 224 -6.36 16.48 0.50
N VAL A 225 -5.91 17.25 1.48
CA VAL A 225 -6.63 17.49 2.74
C VAL A 225 -7.32 18.82 2.61
N ILE A 226 -8.64 18.86 2.83
CA ILE A 226 -9.51 20.00 2.53
C ILE A 226 -10.25 20.41 3.79
N TYR A 227 -10.39 21.72 4.02
CA TYR A 227 -11.29 22.24 5.04
C TYR A 227 -12.74 22.24 4.54
N LYS A 228 -13.63 21.56 5.28
CA LYS A 228 -15.06 21.42 4.96
C LYS A 228 -15.92 22.33 5.83
N GLY A 229 -15.37 23.45 6.30
CA GLY A 229 -16.10 24.37 7.18
C GLY A 229 -17.49 24.71 6.65
N LEU A 230 -18.44 24.82 7.56
CA LEU A 230 -19.81 25.25 7.27
C LEU A 230 -19.78 26.61 6.54
N PHE A 231 -20.24 26.62 5.28
CA PHE A 231 -20.73 27.81 4.62
C PHE A 231 -22.19 28.04 5.04
#